data_447a92cd5d0d973b76c71aced13be097
#
_entry.id   447a92cd5d0d973b76c71aced13be097
#
_cell.length_a   1.000
_cell.length_b   1.000
_cell.length_c   1.000
_cell.angle_alpha   90.00
_cell.angle_beta   90.00
_cell.angle_gamma   90.00
#
_symmetry.space_group_name_H-M   'P 1'
#
loop_
_entity.id
_entity.type
_entity.pdbx_description
1 polymer ?
#
loop_
_entity_poly.entity_id
_entity_poly.type
_entity_poly.pdbx_seq_one_letter_code
_entity_poly.pdbx_strand_id
1 'polypeptide(L)'
;KEHFLQDLSWLSDVAPVVYAFRNTADGYKLLFDDGIFCEFAVFELPEMAQAVYTAGRIVWQAADFDARQWIVEGERPSPARQSPPDVEWLVGEALTNLYVGLGRFHRGEKLSALRFIQGYAVDRLVELAPLLETAQPTISDPFAAERRLEQRLPQFTHHLPAFIPGYEHSPAAARAILAFLEQHFTVNPAIKAEILALCDL
;
A
#
# COMPACT_ATOMS: atom_id res chain seq x y z
N LYS A 1 15.40 9.67 22.75
CA LYS A 1 14.17 9.30 22.05
C LYS A 1 12.95 9.69 22.88
N GLU A 2 12.77 9.11 24.06
CA GLU A 2 11.58 9.35 24.89
C GLU A 2 11.31 10.82 25.22
N HIS A 3 12.36 11.61 25.48
CA HIS A 3 12.23 13.04 25.73
C HIS A 3 11.46 13.78 24.60
N PHE A 4 11.73 13.45 23.33
CA PHE A 4 11.07 14.06 22.18
C PHE A 4 9.66 13.51 21.89
N LEU A 5 9.34 12.33 22.44
CA LEU A 5 8.04 11.69 22.21
C LEU A 5 7.04 11.92 23.35
N GLN A 6 7.53 12.21 24.56
CA GLN A 6 6.66 12.49 25.73
C GLN A 6 6.22 13.95 25.79
N ASP A 7 7.06 14.86 25.27
CA ASP A 7 6.78 16.28 25.25
C ASP A 7 7.02 16.83 23.83
N LEU A 8 5.98 17.34 23.20
CA LEU A 8 6.02 17.92 21.85
C LEU A 8 6.24 19.45 21.87
N SER A 9 6.52 20.06 23.03
CA SER A 9 6.71 21.53 23.15
C SER A 9 7.85 22.05 22.30
N TRP A 10 8.86 21.23 21.97
CA TRP A 10 9.95 21.57 21.05
C TRP A 10 9.49 21.91 19.62
N LEU A 11 8.27 21.47 19.24
CA LEU A 11 7.66 21.82 17.94
C LEU A 11 7.06 23.23 17.94
N SER A 12 6.82 23.82 19.11
CA SER A 12 6.17 25.13 19.23
C SER A 12 7.00 26.26 18.59
N ASP A 13 8.31 26.07 18.45
CA ASP A 13 9.19 27.01 17.75
C ASP A 13 9.00 26.97 16.22
N VAL A 14 8.37 25.93 15.70
CA VAL A 14 8.05 25.77 14.27
C VAL A 14 6.70 26.42 13.97
N ALA A 15 5.65 25.94 14.61
CA ALA A 15 4.29 26.48 14.55
C ALA A 15 3.44 25.84 15.66
N PRO A 16 2.31 26.45 16.06
CA PRO A 16 1.40 25.84 17.03
C PRO A 16 0.83 24.50 16.52
N VAL A 17 0.93 23.45 17.33
CA VAL A 17 0.35 22.14 17.04
C VAL A 17 -1.11 22.14 17.48
N VAL A 18 -2.04 21.98 16.52
CA VAL A 18 -3.49 21.94 16.79
C VAL A 18 -4.04 20.51 16.87
N TYR A 19 -3.32 19.52 16.36
CA TYR A 19 -3.62 18.10 16.49
C TYR A 19 -2.35 17.28 16.53
N ALA A 20 -2.28 16.28 17.41
CA ALA A 20 -1.20 15.32 17.46
C ALA A 20 -1.75 13.94 17.79
N PHE A 21 -1.25 12.94 17.09
CA PHE A 21 -1.61 11.53 17.28
C PHE A 21 -0.34 10.67 17.25
N ARG A 22 -0.05 10.00 18.35
CA ARG A 22 1.05 9.02 18.42
C ARG A 22 0.64 7.77 17.67
N ASN A 23 1.09 7.63 16.43
CA ASN A 23 0.68 6.55 15.54
C ASN A 23 1.55 5.29 15.66
N THR A 24 2.76 5.42 16.21
CA THR A 24 3.68 4.30 16.48
C THR A 24 4.38 4.51 17.82
N ALA A 25 5.14 3.52 18.27
CA ALA A 25 6.02 3.67 19.43
C ALA A 25 7.07 4.79 19.22
N ASP A 26 7.40 5.08 17.97
CA ASP A 26 8.55 5.89 17.59
C ASP A 26 8.16 7.27 17.03
N GLY A 27 6.88 7.51 16.74
CA GLY A 27 6.50 8.71 16.02
C GLY A 27 5.08 9.21 16.17
N TYR A 28 4.88 10.37 15.58
CA TYR A 28 3.62 11.12 15.60
C TYR A 28 3.19 11.54 14.20
N LYS A 29 1.88 11.63 14.03
CA LYS A 29 1.21 12.42 12.99
C LYS A 29 0.63 13.66 13.63
N LEU A 30 0.84 14.83 13.04
CA LEU A 30 0.40 16.08 13.60
C LEU A 30 -0.03 17.09 12.53
N LEU A 31 -0.86 18.03 12.95
CA LEU A 31 -1.30 19.15 12.14
C LEU A 31 -0.92 20.45 12.87
N PHE A 32 -0.27 21.34 12.16
CA PHE A 32 -0.01 22.69 12.60
C PHE A 32 -1.20 23.62 12.31
N ASP A 33 -1.26 24.77 12.96
CA ASP A 33 -2.34 25.76 12.81
C ASP A 33 -2.40 26.41 11.42
N ASP A 34 -1.29 26.39 10.69
CA ASP A 34 -1.19 26.82 9.29
C ASP A 34 -1.69 25.77 8.27
N GLY A 35 -2.18 24.61 8.74
CA GLY A 35 -2.70 23.52 7.92
C GLY A 35 -1.62 22.57 7.40
N ILE A 36 -0.36 22.72 7.77
CA ILE A 36 0.70 21.79 7.38
C ILE A 36 0.57 20.50 8.20
N PHE A 37 0.42 19.37 7.48
CA PHE A 37 0.45 18.04 8.07
C PHE A 37 1.89 17.50 8.08
N CYS A 38 2.33 17.03 9.24
CA CYS A 38 3.66 16.46 9.44
C CYS A 38 3.56 15.04 10.03
N GLU A 39 4.45 14.18 9.58
CA GLU A 39 4.70 12.88 10.19
C GLU A 39 6.19 12.76 10.49
N PHE A 40 6.55 12.37 11.71
CA PHE A 40 7.94 12.15 12.09
C PHE A 40 8.11 10.93 12.97
N ALA A 41 9.31 10.40 12.99
CA ALA A 41 9.74 9.36 13.93
C ALA A 41 11.11 9.69 14.52
N VAL A 42 11.35 9.26 15.75
CA VAL A 42 12.61 9.44 16.47
C VAL A 42 13.21 8.06 16.75
N PHE A 43 14.37 7.82 16.17
CA PHE A 43 15.10 6.57 16.34
C PHE A 43 16.37 6.78 17.14
N GLU A 44 16.73 5.82 17.96
CA GLU A 44 18.07 5.69 18.53
C GLU A 44 19.00 4.98 17.54
N LEU A 45 20.29 5.20 17.65
CA LEU A 45 21.26 4.66 16.70
C LEU A 45 21.15 3.14 16.48
N PRO A 46 20.96 2.29 17.52
CA PRO A 46 20.77 0.86 17.30
C PRO A 46 19.54 0.51 16.47
N GLU A 47 18.48 1.31 16.53
CA GLU A 47 17.22 1.10 15.79
C GLU A 47 17.37 1.40 14.30
N MET A 48 18.31 2.27 13.94
CA MET A 48 18.58 2.63 12.54
C MET A 48 18.97 1.44 11.67
N ALA A 49 19.55 0.40 12.26
CA ALA A 49 19.91 -0.83 11.54
C ALA A 49 18.68 -1.57 10.99
N GLN A 50 17.51 -1.38 11.61
CA GLN A 50 16.23 -2.02 11.23
C GLN A 50 15.28 -1.06 10.50
N ALA A 51 15.58 0.23 10.48
CA ALA A 51 14.75 1.22 9.82
C ALA A 51 14.67 0.95 8.31
N VAL A 52 13.44 0.88 7.79
CA VAL A 52 13.17 0.81 6.35
C VAL A 52 13.05 2.23 5.84
N TYR A 53 13.80 2.58 4.80
CA TYR A 53 13.76 3.91 4.22
C TYR A 53 14.04 3.89 2.72
N THR A 54 13.59 4.93 2.05
CA THR A 54 13.94 5.22 0.66
C THR A 54 14.91 6.39 0.61
N ALA A 55 15.35 6.75 -0.60
CA ALA A 55 16.23 7.87 -0.82
C ALA A 55 15.74 9.11 -0.07
N GLY A 56 16.59 9.61 0.82
CA GLY A 56 16.36 10.80 1.62
C GLY A 56 17.55 11.73 1.55
N ARG A 57 17.46 12.85 2.23
CA ARG A 57 18.58 13.77 2.39
C ARG A 57 18.80 14.07 3.87
N ILE A 58 20.05 14.20 4.25
CA ILE A 58 20.40 14.74 5.56
C ILE A 58 20.12 16.25 5.52
N VAL A 59 19.15 16.70 6.32
CA VAL A 59 18.77 18.11 6.40
C VAL A 59 19.66 18.84 7.41
N TRP A 60 20.03 18.16 8.50
CA TRP A 60 20.89 18.66 9.55
C TRP A 60 21.64 17.52 10.24
N GLN A 61 22.85 17.78 10.71
CA GLN A 61 23.59 16.89 11.60
C GLN A 61 24.48 17.73 12.54
N ALA A 62 24.77 17.18 13.71
CA ALA A 62 25.75 17.76 14.63
C ALA A 62 27.17 17.69 14.01
N ALA A 63 28.05 18.64 14.35
CA ALA A 63 29.38 18.76 13.76
C ALA A 63 30.30 17.54 14.03
N ASP A 64 30.07 16.86 15.15
CA ASP A 64 30.80 15.68 15.63
C ASP A 64 30.11 14.35 15.26
N PHE A 65 29.03 14.38 14.49
CA PHE A 65 28.25 13.22 14.08
C PHE A 65 28.28 13.05 12.56
N ASP A 66 28.73 11.93 12.09
CA ASP A 66 28.65 11.57 10.66
C ASP A 66 27.45 10.63 10.42
N ALA A 67 26.35 11.21 9.98
CA ALA A 67 25.11 10.48 9.70
C ALA A 67 25.28 9.43 8.60
N ARG A 68 26.29 9.56 7.70
CA ARG A 68 26.53 8.61 6.61
C ARG A 68 26.94 7.22 7.12
N GLN A 69 27.48 7.14 8.33
CA GLN A 69 27.81 5.86 8.95
C GLN A 69 26.57 5.03 9.31
N TRP A 70 25.40 5.68 9.42
CA TRP A 70 24.15 5.09 9.88
C TRP A 70 23.09 5.03 8.78
N ILE A 71 23.23 5.89 7.77
CA ILE A 71 22.39 5.90 6.59
C ILE A 71 23.16 5.19 5.48
N VAL A 72 22.77 3.95 5.16
CA VAL A 72 23.32 3.25 4.00
C VAL A 72 22.94 4.04 2.76
N GLU A 73 23.91 4.38 1.90
CA GLU A 73 23.62 5.02 0.62
C GLU A 73 22.72 4.10 -0.21
N GLY A 74 21.56 4.62 -0.62
CA GLY A 74 20.57 3.89 -1.38
C GLY A 74 19.26 3.66 -0.63
N GLU A 75 18.44 2.82 -1.21
CA GLU A 75 17.17 2.40 -0.63
C GLU A 75 17.40 1.18 0.25
N ARG A 76 16.78 1.16 1.42
CA ARG A 76 16.61 -0.08 2.19
C ARG A 76 15.16 -0.55 2.01
N PRO A 77 14.87 -1.32 0.95
CA PRO A 77 13.52 -1.82 0.69
C PRO A 77 13.10 -2.80 1.79
N SER A 78 11.78 -2.88 2.00
CA SER A 78 11.22 -3.94 2.82
C SER A 78 11.67 -5.31 2.28
N PRO A 79 12.02 -6.27 3.15
CA PRO A 79 12.39 -7.64 2.74
C PRO A 79 11.41 -8.30 1.77
N ALA A 80 10.12 -7.97 1.87
CA ALA A 80 9.06 -8.48 0.99
C ALA A 80 9.21 -8.06 -0.49
N ARG A 81 10.07 -7.07 -0.82
CA ARG A 81 10.29 -6.59 -2.19
C ARG A 81 11.62 -7.04 -2.81
N GLN A 82 12.36 -7.93 -2.18
CA GLN A 82 13.67 -8.37 -2.68
C GLN A 82 13.60 -9.50 -3.71
N SER A 83 12.42 -10.13 -3.86
CA SER A 83 12.20 -11.17 -4.87
C SER A 83 11.30 -10.63 -6.00
N PRO A 84 11.51 -11.06 -7.26
CA PRO A 84 10.55 -10.78 -8.32
C PRO A 84 9.18 -11.32 -7.92
N PRO A 85 8.08 -10.69 -8.36
CA PRO A 85 6.74 -11.15 -8.03
C PRO A 85 6.53 -12.56 -8.57
N ASP A 86 6.09 -13.46 -7.70
CA ASP A 86 5.60 -14.79 -8.10
C ASP A 86 4.20 -14.60 -8.74
N VAL A 87 4.16 -14.67 -10.07
CA VAL A 87 2.94 -14.43 -10.84
C VAL A 87 1.87 -15.47 -10.51
N GLU A 88 2.25 -16.74 -10.36
CA GLU A 88 1.32 -17.82 -10.04
C GLU A 88 0.70 -17.59 -8.65
N TRP A 89 1.51 -17.21 -7.69
CA TRP A 89 1.05 -16.88 -6.35
C TRP A 89 0.12 -15.65 -6.35
N LEU A 90 0.48 -14.57 -7.05
CA LEU A 90 -0.35 -13.36 -7.12
C LEU A 90 -1.70 -13.61 -7.77
N VAL A 91 -1.74 -14.37 -8.86
CA VAL A 91 -2.99 -14.78 -9.53
C VAL A 91 -3.82 -15.67 -8.62
N GLY A 92 -3.19 -16.66 -7.97
CA GLY A 92 -3.84 -17.55 -7.02
C GLY A 92 -4.46 -16.79 -5.84
N GLU A 93 -3.72 -15.86 -5.25
CA GLU A 93 -4.22 -14.98 -4.18
C GLU A 93 -5.39 -14.12 -4.65
N ALA A 94 -5.31 -13.51 -5.84
CA ALA A 94 -6.41 -12.74 -6.37
C ALA A 94 -7.68 -13.61 -6.51
N LEU A 95 -7.58 -14.77 -7.15
CA LEU A 95 -8.71 -15.69 -7.35
C LEU A 95 -9.33 -16.19 -6.04
N THR A 96 -8.51 -16.56 -5.07
CA THR A 96 -9.00 -17.02 -3.75
C THR A 96 -9.64 -15.89 -2.97
N ASN A 97 -9.14 -14.65 -3.07
CA ASN A 97 -9.78 -13.48 -2.49
C ASN A 97 -11.15 -13.20 -3.14
N LEU A 98 -11.32 -13.38 -4.47
CA LEU A 98 -12.62 -13.28 -5.12
C LEU A 98 -13.60 -14.34 -4.57
N TYR A 99 -13.19 -15.59 -4.53
CA TYR A 99 -14.02 -16.71 -4.07
C TYR A 99 -14.48 -16.52 -2.62
N VAL A 100 -13.53 -16.30 -1.71
CA VAL A 100 -13.82 -16.08 -0.28
C VAL A 100 -14.69 -14.84 -0.07
N GLY A 101 -14.36 -13.75 -0.79
CA GLY A 101 -15.11 -12.50 -0.72
C GLY A 101 -16.57 -12.64 -1.15
N LEU A 102 -16.83 -13.35 -2.26
CA LEU A 102 -18.19 -13.63 -2.72
C LEU A 102 -18.97 -14.47 -1.72
N GLY A 103 -18.37 -15.53 -1.18
CA GLY A 103 -18.99 -16.33 -0.14
C GLY A 103 -19.37 -15.52 1.10
N ARG A 104 -18.55 -14.53 1.46
CA ARG A 104 -18.87 -13.57 2.55
C ARG A 104 -20.01 -12.63 2.17
N PHE A 105 -20.03 -12.15 0.93
CA PHE A 105 -21.10 -11.30 0.42
C PHE A 105 -22.48 -11.98 0.58
N HIS A 106 -22.60 -13.25 0.18
CA HIS A 106 -23.84 -14.04 0.27
C HIS A 106 -24.28 -14.31 1.71
N ARG A 107 -23.35 -14.33 2.66
CA ARG A 107 -23.71 -14.40 4.09
C ARG A 107 -24.10 -13.04 4.70
N GLY A 108 -24.16 -11.97 3.89
CA GLY A 108 -24.45 -10.62 4.38
C GLY A 108 -23.23 -9.89 4.98
N GLU A 109 -22.04 -10.46 4.93
CA GLU A 109 -20.80 -9.88 5.45
C GLU A 109 -20.18 -8.90 4.44
N LYS A 110 -20.97 -7.93 3.95
CA LYS A 110 -20.64 -7.07 2.81
C LYS A 110 -19.35 -6.27 2.98
N LEU A 111 -19.07 -5.74 4.19
CA LEU A 111 -17.84 -5.00 4.47
C LEU A 111 -16.61 -5.92 4.33
N SER A 112 -16.72 -7.15 4.79
CA SER A 112 -15.64 -8.13 4.65
C SER A 112 -15.45 -8.53 3.17
N ALA A 113 -16.55 -8.76 2.44
CA ALA A 113 -16.52 -9.03 1.01
C ALA A 113 -15.83 -7.92 0.21
N LEU A 114 -16.18 -6.65 0.50
CA LEU A 114 -15.55 -5.48 -0.13
C LEU A 114 -14.03 -5.49 0.08
N ARG A 115 -13.55 -5.75 1.30
CA ARG A 115 -12.11 -5.80 1.58
C ARG A 115 -11.40 -6.90 0.81
N PHE A 116 -12.01 -8.09 0.73
CA PHE A 116 -11.43 -9.22 0.01
C PHE A 116 -11.38 -8.95 -1.50
N ILE A 117 -12.49 -8.50 -2.09
CA ILE A 117 -12.64 -8.36 -3.54
C ILE A 117 -12.05 -7.04 -4.03
N GLN A 118 -12.51 -5.90 -3.45
CA GLN A 118 -12.14 -4.56 -3.93
C GLN A 118 -10.91 -3.98 -3.23
N GLY A 119 -10.33 -4.71 -2.28
CA GLY A 119 -9.07 -4.42 -1.62
C GLY A 119 -8.02 -5.46 -1.96
N TYR A 120 -7.99 -6.58 -1.25
CA TYR A 120 -6.90 -7.56 -1.33
C TYR A 120 -6.69 -8.15 -2.73
N ALA A 121 -7.77 -8.46 -3.48
CA ALA A 121 -7.60 -8.90 -4.86
C ALA A 121 -7.05 -7.78 -5.75
N VAL A 122 -7.53 -6.53 -5.57
CA VAL A 122 -7.01 -5.38 -6.32
C VAL A 122 -5.54 -5.11 -6.00
N ASP A 123 -5.09 -5.26 -4.75
CA ASP A 123 -3.68 -5.15 -4.38
C ASP A 123 -2.80 -6.12 -5.20
N ARG A 124 -3.28 -7.36 -5.40
CA ARG A 124 -2.57 -8.34 -6.26
C ARG A 124 -2.52 -7.89 -7.72
N LEU A 125 -3.60 -7.29 -8.23
CA LEU A 125 -3.61 -6.75 -9.59
C LEU A 125 -2.65 -5.56 -9.74
N VAL A 126 -2.56 -4.69 -8.74
CA VAL A 126 -1.58 -3.59 -8.70
C VAL A 126 -0.14 -4.11 -8.76
N GLU A 127 0.15 -5.23 -8.08
CA GLU A 127 1.46 -5.88 -8.14
C GLU A 127 1.73 -6.58 -9.49
N LEU A 128 0.70 -7.07 -10.17
CA LEU A 128 0.79 -7.68 -11.51
C LEU A 128 0.89 -6.65 -12.63
N ALA A 129 0.31 -5.47 -12.46
CA ALA A 129 0.17 -4.46 -13.50
C ALA A 129 1.49 -4.04 -14.18
N PRO A 130 2.65 -3.90 -13.48
CA PRO A 130 3.93 -3.60 -14.12
C PRO A 130 4.43 -4.67 -15.11
N LEU A 131 3.87 -5.86 -15.08
CA LEU A 131 4.18 -6.93 -16.05
C LEU A 131 3.40 -6.75 -17.37
N LEU A 132 2.32 -5.99 -17.35
CA LEU A 132 1.40 -5.79 -18.48
C LEU A 132 1.61 -4.44 -19.16
N GLU A 133 2.10 -3.45 -18.44
CA GLU A 133 2.30 -2.09 -18.92
C GLU A 133 3.65 -1.55 -18.48
N THR A 134 4.38 -0.94 -19.41
CA THR A 134 5.62 -0.25 -19.07
C THR A 134 5.31 1.02 -18.28
N ALA A 135 5.85 1.09 -17.08
CA ALA A 135 5.63 2.23 -16.19
C ALA A 135 6.17 3.53 -16.80
N GLN A 136 5.36 4.59 -16.75
CA GLN A 136 5.79 5.92 -17.13
C GLN A 136 6.84 6.46 -16.16
N PRO A 137 7.79 7.29 -16.61
CA PRO A 137 8.84 7.84 -15.76
C PRO A 137 8.26 8.82 -14.74
N THR A 138 7.99 8.34 -13.55
CA THR A 138 7.50 9.10 -12.41
C THR A 138 8.03 8.50 -11.11
N ILE A 139 7.96 9.26 -10.03
CA ILE A 139 8.45 8.82 -8.72
C ILE A 139 7.60 7.66 -8.21
N SER A 140 8.20 6.50 -8.06
CA SER A 140 7.60 5.34 -7.40
C SER A 140 7.80 5.46 -5.87
N ASP A 141 6.77 5.13 -5.11
CA ASP A 141 6.87 5.01 -3.66
C ASP A 141 6.98 3.52 -3.30
N PRO A 142 8.12 3.07 -2.74
CA PRO A 142 8.31 1.66 -2.41
C PRO A 142 7.49 1.18 -1.21
N PHE A 143 6.89 2.10 -0.43
CA PHE A 143 6.05 1.76 0.71
C PHE A 143 4.56 1.74 0.39
N ALA A 144 4.17 2.38 -0.72
CA ALA A 144 2.78 2.53 -1.13
C ALA A 144 2.68 2.38 -2.65
N ALA A 145 2.51 1.15 -3.11
CA ALA A 145 2.50 0.81 -4.53
C ALA A 145 1.36 1.50 -5.30
N GLU A 146 0.29 1.85 -4.62
CA GLU A 146 -0.87 2.56 -5.16
C GLU A 146 -0.62 4.05 -5.38
N ARG A 147 0.40 4.65 -4.76
CA ARG A 147 0.67 6.08 -4.93
C ARG A 147 1.11 6.40 -6.35
N ARG A 148 0.46 7.41 -6.93
CA ARG A 148 0.68 7.85 -8.32
C ARG A 148 0.49 6.72 -9.36
N LEU A 149 -0.33 5.72 -9.03
CA LEU A 149 -0.58 4.59 -9.92
C LEU A 149 -1.12 5.06 -11.27
N GLU A 150 -2.05 6.02 -11.25
CA GLU A 150 -2.67 6.63 -12.44
C GLU A 150 -1.64 7.33 -13.34
N GLN A 151 -0.57 7.85 -12.75
CA GLN A 151 0.51 8.49 -13.49
C GLN A 151 1.53 7.47 -14.03
N ARG A 152 1.75 6.37 -13.27
CA ARG A 152 2.72 5.34 -13.62
C ARG A 152 2.18 4.33 -14.61
N LEU A 153 0.96 3.88 -14.42
CA LEU A 153 0.31 2.80 -15.17
C LEU A 153 -1.09 3.25 -15.65
N PRO A 154 -1.17 4.27 -16.53
CA PRO A 154 -2.44 4.86 -16.93
C PRO A 154 -3.39 3.89 -17.65
N GLN A 155 -2.87 2.88 -18.39
CA GLN A 155 -3.72 1.90 -19.06
C GLN A 155 -4.37 0.96 -18.05
N PHE A 156 -3.59 0.44 -17.08
CA PHE A 156 -4.10 -0.39 -16.02
C PHE A 156 -5.18 0.32 -15.20
N THR A 157 -4.95 1.59 -14.87
CA THR A 157 -5.87 2.33 -13.98
C THR A 157 -7.23 2.62 -14.61
N HIS A 158 -7.38 2.54 -15.92
CA HIS A 158 -8.69 2.58 -16.57
C HIS A 158 -9.65 1.47 -16.12
N HIS A 159 -9.11 0.36 -15.61
CA HIS A 159 -9.92 -0.75 -15.09
C HIS A 159 -10.40 -0.53 -13.64
N LEU A 160 -9.71 0.33 -12.88
CA LEU A 160 -10.01 0.50 -11.44
C LEU A 160 -11.47 0.88 -11.11
N PRO A 161 -12.18 1.72 -11.89
CA PRO A 161 -13.59 1.99 -11.63
C PRO A 161 -14.49 0.75 -11.68
N ALA A 162 -14.12 -0.25 -12.51
CA ALA A 162 -14.83 -1.53 -12.57
C ALA A 162 -14.41 -2.49 -11.46
N PHE A 163 -13.18 -2.39 -10.97
CA PHE A 163 -12.66 -3.22 -9.87
C PHE A 163 -13.12 -2.73 -8.50
N ILE A 164 -13.41 -1.42 -8.37
CA ILE A 164 -13.77 -0.77 -7.09
C ILE A 164 -15.08 0.03 -7.25
N PRO A 165 -16.19 -0.62 -7.62
CA PRO A 165 -17.47 0.06 -7.83
C PRO A 165 -18.22 0.41 -6.53
N GLY A 166 -17.70 -0.01 -5.37
CA GLY A 166 -18.22 0.33 -4.07
C GLY A 166 -18.96 -0.80 -3.34
N TYR A 167 -19.47 -0.46 -2.16
CA TYR A 167 -19.92 -1.39 -1.12
C TYR A 167 -20.97 -2.43 -1.57
N GLU A 168 -21.93 -2.04 -2.38
CA GLU A 168 -23.04 -2.92 -2.81
C GLU A 168 -22.68 -3.76 -4.05
N HIS A 169 -21.54 -3.48 -4.71
CA HIS A 169 -21.24 -3.99 -6.05
C HIS A 169 -20.10 -5.03 -6.07
N SER A 170 -19.86 -5.72 -4.96
CA SER A 170 -18.78 -6.72 -4.89
C SER A 170 -18.89 -7.86 -5.93
N PRO A 171 -20.07 -8.40 -6.27
CA PRO A 171 -20.18 -9.38 -7.35
C PRO A 171 -19.78 -8.83 -8.73
N ALA A 172 -20.16 -7.60 -9.04
CA ALA A 172 -19.77 -6.92 -10.29
C ALA A 172 -18.25 -6.69 -10.35
N ALA A 173 -17.65 -6.27 -9.25
CA ALA A 173 -16.20 -6.12 -9.11
C ALA A 173 -15.49 -7.46 -9.36
N ALA A 174 -15.96 -8.54 -8.73
CA ALA A 174 -15.37 -9.88 -8.89
C ALA A 174 -15.39 -10.35 -10.34
N ARG A 175 -16.49 -10.12 -11.07
CA ARG A 175 -16.56 -10.41 -12.51
C ARG A 175 -15.55 -9.64 -13.33
N ALA A 176 -15.42 -8.33 -13.07
CA ALA A 176 -14.48 -7.48 -13.79
C ALA A 176 -13.02 -7.88 -13.53
N ILE A 177 -12.68 -8.18 -12.27
CA ILE A 177 -11.35 -8.65 -11.88
C ILE A 177 -11.05 -10.02 -12.52
N LEU A 178 -12.00 -10.98 -12.46
CA LEU A 178 -11.83 -12.28 -13.07
C LEU A 178 -11.61 -12.18 -14.59
N ALA A 179 -12.41 -11.37 -15.27
CA ALA A 179 -12.27 -11.14 -16.72
C ALA A 179 -10.90 -10.56 -17.08
N PHE A 180 -10.40 -9.62 -16.28
CA PHE A 180 -9.05 -9.05 -16.45
C PHE A 180 -7.96 -10.11 -16.25
N LEU A 181 -8.08 -10.94 -15.21
CA LEU A 181 -7.12 -12.02 -14.97
C LEU A 181 -7.11 -13.02 -16.12
N GLU A 182 -8.27 -13.42 -16.64
CA GLU A 182 -8.36 -14.33 -17.79
C GLU A 182 -7.76 -13.77 -19.09
N GLN A 183 -7.86 -12.47 -19.29
CA GLN A 183 -7.31 -11.82 -20.48
C GLN A 183 -5.76 -11.86 -20.48
N HIS A 184 -5.14 -11.83 -19.31
CA HIS A 184 -3.70 -11.60 -19.18
C HIS A 184 -2.92 -12.79 -18.60
N PHE A 185 -3.59 -13.70 -17.90
CA PHE A 185 -2.95 -14.81 -17.18
C PHE A 185 -3.72 -16.12 -17.35
N THR A 186 -3.05 -17.22 -17.07
CA THR A 186 -3.70 -18.53 -17.02
C THR A 186 -4.53 -18.64 -15.75
N VAL A 187 -5.84 -18.84 -15.91
CA VAL A 187 -6.78 -19.03 -14.80
C VAL A 187 -7.25 -20.48 -14.78
N ASN A 188 -7.20 -21.10 -13.59
CA ASN A 188 -7.70 -22.46 -13.42
C ASN A 188 -9.22 -22.52 -13.65
N PRO A 189 -9.73 -23.42 -14.53
CA PRO A 189 -11.14 -23.43 -14.92
C PRO A 189 -12.10 -23.83 -13.78
N ALA A 190 -11.65 -24.62 -12.79
CA ALA A 190 -12.50 -25.01 -11.68
C ALA A 190 -12.82 -23.83 -10.76
N ILE A 191 -11.81 -23.10 -10.28
CA ILE A 191 -12.04 -21.92 -9.42
C ILE A 191 -12.76 -20.80 -10.17
N LYS A 192 -12.50 -20.64 -11.48
CA LYS A 192 -13.26 -19.72 -12.34
C LYS A 192 -14.75 -20.04 -12.32
N ALA A 193 -15.12 -21.29 -12.54
CA ALA A 193 -16.52 -21.72 -12.55
C ALA A 193 -17.21 -21.41 -11.23
N GLU A 194 -16.56 -21.69 -10.10
CA GLU A 194 -17.07 -21.40 -8.77
C GLU A 194 -17.26 -19.89 -8.51
N ILE A 195 -16.27 -19.07 -8.92
CA ILE A 195 -16.39 -17.61 -8.80
C ILE A 195 -17.58 -17.10 -9.62
N LEU A 196 -17.75 -17.56 -10.86
CA LEU A 196 -18.86 -17.16 -11.71
C LEU A 196 -20.21 -17.58 -11.12
N ALA A 197 -20.32 -18.81 -10.63
CA ALA A 197 -21.53 -19.29 -9.97
C ALA A 197 -21.91 -18.41 -8.76
N LEU A 198 -20.93 -18.03 -7.93
CA LEU A 198 -21.16 -17.11 -6.82
C LEU A 198 -21.50 -15.67 -7.26
N CYS A 199 -21.07 -15.23 -8.43
CA CYS A 199 -21.47 -13.93 -8.95
C CYS A 199 -22.92 -13.88 -9.44
N ASP A 200 -23.53 -15.03 -9.75
CA ASP A 200 -24.87 -15.16 -10.32
C ASP A 200 -25.97 -15.42 -9.26
N LEU A 201 -25.60 -15.66 -8.01
CA LEU A 201 -26.51 -15.83 -6.88
C LEU A 201 -27.04 -14.46 -6.41
#